data_8cdc1e53f409eb7be2f3c914a5a02cb0
#
_entry.id   8cdc1e53f409eb7be2f3c914a5a02cb0
#
_cell.length_a   1.000
_cell.length_b   1.000
_cell.length_c   1.000
_cell.angle_alpha   90.00
_cell.angle_beta   90.00
_cell.angle_gamma   90.00
#
_symmetry.space_group_name_H-M   'P 1'
#
loop_
_entity.id
_entity.type
_entity.pdbx_description
1 polymer ?
#
loop_
_entity_poly.entity_id
_entity_poly.type
_entity_poly.pdbx_seq_one_letter_code
_entity_poly.pdbx_strand_id
1 'polypeptide(L)'
;HFIERFRFWTIPADTVRALAAEPSLVQEIAFRPSRVTLIRRKREHLTDSEHRLVKRLVGDASAAQSEAVRSLPLSRQAFVLDVASDYVRYKAERDEAQAATARDHNRQILTARSLLRIPSEDLSIAPFAMQPELGHKTSRASLGTGWRNDDSYEEVGVRMAYHDLLDPEPGYTPDAQIEVGSISVRHYNRADQTRIERATLLNVLSLSPIDSLFHAPSWKLNVGMQTISHRGCQLCSNWNFNGGIGAAA
;
A
#
# COMPACT_ATOMS: atom_id res chain seq x y z
N HIS A 1 -12.26 25.70 -15.33
CA HIS A 1 -13.16 24.53 -15.22
C HIS A 1 -12.50 23.33 -14.52
N PHE A 2 -11.23 23.04 -14.80
CA PHE A 2 -10.53 21.90 -14.22
C PHE A 2 -10.31 22.08 -12.71
N ILE A 3 -9.88 23.25 -12.29
CA ILE A 3 -9.59 23.58 -10.88
C ILE A 3 -10.86 23.62 -10.01
N GLU A 4 -12.00 24.00 -10.56
CA GLU A 4 -13.28 24.08 -9.85
C GLU A 4 -13.83 22.70 -9.40
N ARG A 5 -13.38 21.61 -10.02
CA ARG A 5 -13.78 20.24 -9.66
C ARG A 5 -12.93 19.63 -8.54
N PHE A 6 -11.77 20.21 -8.23
CA PHE A 6 -10.94 19.75 -7.13
C PHE A 6 -11.45 20.35 -5.81
N ARG A 7 -11.91 19.48 -4.94
CA ARG A 7 -12.21 19.83 -3.56
C ARG A 7 -10.91 20.02 -2.79
N PHE A 8 -10.96 20.75 -1.70
CA PHE A 8 -9.81 21.07 -0.84
C PHE A 8 -9.03 19.82 -0.34
N TRP A 9 -9.71 18.68 -0.28
CA TRP A 9 -9.13 17.37 0.09
C TRP A 9 -9.47 16.36 -0.99
N THR A 10 -8.44 15.85 -1.68
CA THR A 10 -8.58 14.74 -2.63
C THR A 10 -7.52 13.69 -2.35
N ILE A 11 -7.92 12.44 -2.42
CA ILE A 11 -6.97 11.33 -2.49
C ILE A 11 -6.55 11.11 -3.96
N PRO A 12 -5.41 10.47 -4.22
CA PRO A 12 -4.94 10.22 -5.58
C PRO A 12 -5.99 9.55 -6.48
N ALA A 13 -6.74 8.58 -5.97
CA ALA A 13 -7.79 7.89 -6.72
C ALA A 13 -8.94 8.84 -7.16
N ASP A 14 -9.34 9.79 -6.32
CA ASP A 14 -10.35 10.79 -6.67
C ASP A 14 -9.83 11.76 -7.73
N THR A 15 -8.54 12.09 -7.68
CA THR A 15 -7.89 12.92 -8.71
C THR A 15 -7.89 12.20 -10.06
N VAL A 16 -7.49 10.92 -10.09
CA VAL A 16 -7.51 10.11 -11.31
C VAL A 16 -8.93 9.97 -11.86
N ARG A 17 -9.91 9.73 -10.97
CA ARG A 17 -11.34 9.66 -11.37
C ARG A 17 -11.82 10.96 -11.99
N ALA A 18 -11.48 12.11 -11.42
CA ALA A 18 -11.86 13.40 -11.95
C ALA A 18 -11.22 13.66 -13.33
N LEU A 19 -9.95 13.27 -13.51
CA LEU A 19 -9.25 13.36 -14.78
C LEU A 19 -9.86 12.42 -15.84
N ALA A 20 -10.10 11.17 -15.48
CA ALA A 20 -10.69 10.17 -16.38
C ALA A 20 -12.10 10.53 -16.85
N ALA A 21 -12.85 11.29 -16.04
CA ALA A 21 -14.18 11.78 -16.40
C ALA A 21 -14.18 12.95 -17.39
N GLU A 22 -13.01 13.44 -17.79
CA GLU A 22 -12.89 14.59 -18.72
C GLU A 22 -12.34 14.13 -20.08
N PRO A 23 -13.22 13.78 -21.05
CA PRO A 23 -12.82 13.19 -22.34
C PRO A 23 -11.91 14.10 -23.18
N SER A 24 -11.95 15.41 -22.94
CA SER A 24 -11.10 16.38 -23.64
C SER A 24 -9.63 16.31 -23.21
N LEU A 25 -9.36 15.74 -22.04
CA LEU A 25 -8.01 15.68 -21.45
C LEU A 25 -7.41 14.25 -21.53
N VAL A 26 -8.24 13.23 -21.51
CA VAL A 26 -7.80 11.83 -21.44
C VAL A 26 -8.37 11.05 -22.61
N GLN A 27 -7.50 10.63 -23.52
CA GLN A 27 -7.88 9.82 -24.67
C GLN A 27 -7.80 8.32 -24.39
N GLU A 28 -6.82 7.92 -23.58
CA GLU A 28 -6.58 6.52 -23.25
C GLU A 28 -6.02 6.40 -21.83
N ILE A 29 -6.45 5.38 -21.12
CA ILE A 29 -5.92 5.02 -19.80
C ILE A 29 -5.33 3.61 -19.89
N ALA A 30 -4.02 3.50 -19.68
CA ALA A 30 -3.32 2.21 -19.60
C ALA A 30 -2.89 1.92 -18.19
N PHE A 31 -3.26 0.74 -17.68
CA PHE A 31 -2.85 0.26 -16.37
C PHE A 31 -1.67 -0.71 -16.49
N ARG A 32 -0.65 -0.47 -15.69
CA ARG A 32 0.50 -1.36 -15.58
C ARG A 32 0.71 -1.75 -14.12
N PRO A 33 1.04 -3.01 -13.83
CA PRO A 33 1.38 -3.41 -12.48
C PRO A 33 2.58 -2.60 -11.97
N SER A 34 2.60 -2.30 -10.68
CA SER A 34 3.77 -1.70 -10.07
C SER A 34 4.97 -2.65 -10.19
N ARG A 35 6.18 -2.10 -10.16
CA ARG A 35 7.39 -2.94 -10.20
C ARG A 35 7.44 -3.94 -9.05
N VAL A 36 7.00 -3.55 -7.87
CA VAL A 36 6.92 -4.45 -6.71
C VAL A 36 5.97 -5.61 -7.00
N THR A 37 4.78 -5.32 -7.55
CA THR A 37 3.80 -6.35 -7.91
C THR A 37 4.39 -7.32 -8.94
N LEU A 38 5.07 -6.80 -9.97
CA LEU A 38 5.73 -7.60 -10.99
C LEU A 38 6.81 -8.52 -10.40
N ILE A 39 7.68 -7.97 -9.54
CA ILE A 39 8.75 -8.73 -8.90
C ILE A 39 8.17 -9.82 -7.99
N ARG A 40 7.15 -9.50 -7.17
CA ARG A 40 6.48 -10.48 -6.30
C ARG A 40 5.87 -11.62 -7.11
N ARG A 41 5.19 -11.31 -8.20
CA ARG A 41 4.63 -12.32 -9.10
C ARG A 41 5.68 -13.20 -9.74
N LYS A 42 6.74 -12.61 -10.29
CA LYS A 42 7.87 -13.38 -10.84
C LYS A 42 8.49 -14.29 -9.76
N ARG A 43 8.60 -13.79 -8.54
CA ARG A 43 9.14 -14.56 -7.42
C ARG A 43 8.31 -15.81 -7.11
N GLU A 44 6.97 -15.75 -7.16
CA GLU A 44 6.08 -16.89 -6.94
C GLU A 44 6.36 -18.06 -7.90
N HIS A 45 6.95 -17.77 -9.06
CA HIS A 45 7.34 -18.77 -10.06
C HIS A 45 8.78 -19.28 -9.92
N LEU A 46 9.51 -18.87 -8.89
CA LEU A 46 10.85 -19.37 -8.59
C LEU A 46 10.78 -20.57 -7.65
N THR A 47 11.67 -21.52 -7.86
CA THR A 47 11.95 -22.58 -6.87
C THR A 47 12.81 -22.02 -5.73
N ASP A 48 12.90 -22.74 -4.61
CA ASP A 48 13.73 -22.31 -3.46
C ASP A 48 15.22 -22.15 -3.81
N SER A 49 15.74 -23.00 -4.72
CA SER A 49 17.11 -22.87 -5.21
C SER A 49 17.30 -21.61 -6.05
N GLU A 50 16.34 -21.28 -6.90
CA GLU A 50 16.37 -20.08 -7.73
C GLU A 50 16.18 -18.82 -6.90
N HIS A 51 15.37 -18.84 -5.83
CA HIS A 51 15.30 -17.76 -4.85
C HIS A 51 16.67 -17.43 -4.25
N ARG A 52 17.43 -18.46 -3.86
CA ARG A 52 18.80 -18.27 -3.35
C ARG A 52 19.74 -17.70 -4.41
N LEU A 53 19.59 -18.10 -5.67
CA LEU A 53 20.36 -17.54 -6.78
C LEU A 53 20.01 -16.07 -7.02
N VAL A 54 18.74 -15.71 -7.08
CA VAL A 54 18.31 -14.30 -7.21
C VAL A 54 18.88 -13.46 -6.07
N LYS A 55 18.79 -13.91 -4.82
CA LYS A 55 19.35 -13.20 -3.67
C LYS A 55 20.87 -13.00 -3.80
N ARG A 56 21.59 -14.01 -4.29
CA ARG A 56 23.03 -13.92 -4.55
C ARG A 56 23.33 -12.91 -5.66
N LEU A 57 22.60 -12.99 -6.78
CA LEU A 57 22.72 -12.06 -7.91
C LEU A 57 22.44 -10.61 -7.52
N VAL A 58 21.50 -10.37 -6.64
CA VAL A 58 21.19 -9.04 -6.10
C VAL A 58 22.32 -8.50 -5.22
N GLY A 59 23.08 -9.35 -4.57
CA GLY A 59 24.25 -8.96 -3.76
C GLY A 59 25.54 -8.86 -4.57
N ASP A 60 25.70 -9.71 -5.59
CA ASP A 60 26.91 -9.82 -6.40
C ASP A 60 26.56 -10.18 -7.85
N ALA A 61 26.73 -9.22 -8.76
CA ALA A 61 26.47 -9.39 -10.19
C ALA A 61 27.36 -10.44 -10.85
N SER A 62 28.58 -10.69 -10.32
CA SER A 62 29.49 -11.69 -10.86
C SER A 62 28.91 -13.12 -10.79
N ALA A 63 27.98 -13.34 -9.87
CA ALA A 63 27.25 -14.60 -9.74
C ALA A 63 26.42 -14.96 -10.99
N ALA A 64 26.17 -14.00 -11.91
CA ALA A 64 25.50 -14.26 -13.19
C ALA A 64 26.27 -15.24 -14.08
N GLN A 65 27.58 -15.35 -13.89
CA GLN A 65 28.44 -16.27 -14.61
C GLN A 65 28.76 -17.56 -13.83
N SER A 66 28.18 -17.73 -12.65
CA SER A 66 28.43 -18.91 -11.81
C SER A 66 27.89 -20.20 -12.45
N GLU A 67 28.53 -21.33 -12.12
CA GLU A 67 28.07 -22.66 -12.53
C GLU A 67 26.63 -22.92 -12.07
N ALA A 68 26.26 -22.41 -10.90
CA ALA A 68 24.90 -22.56 -10.35
C ALA A 68 23.82 -21.90 -11.24
N VAL A 69 24.14 -20.83 -11.97
CA VAL A 69 23.23 -20.23 -12.96
C VAL A 69 23.33 -21.01 -14.28
N ARG A 70 24.53 -21.34 -14.74
CA ARG A 70 24.76 -22.03 -16.03
C ARG A 70 24.18 -23.43 -16.09
N SER A 71 24.08 -24.12 -14.96
CA SER A 71 23.48 -25.47 -14.86
C SER A 71 21.95 -25.48 -15.01
N LEU A 72 21.29 -24.34 -14.92
CA LEU A 72 19.85 -24.25 -15.15
C LEU A 72 19.51 -24.36 -16.64
N PRO A 73 18.31 -24.85 -17.00
CA PRO A 73 17.77 -24.72 -18.35
C PRO A 73 17.81 -23.24 -18.81
N LEU A 74 18.07 -22.99 -20.10
CA LEU A 74 18.22 -21.63 -20.63
C LEU A 74 17.07 -20.68 -20.27
N SER A 75 15.83 -21.18 -20.34
CA SER A 75 14.65 -20.39 -19.93
C SER A 75 14.70 -19.99 -18.46
N ARG A 76 15.16 -20.89 -17.59
CA ARG A 76 15.27 -20.62 -16.14
C ARG A 76 16.45 -19.72 -15.82
N GLN A 77 17.58 -19.82 -16.54
CA GLN A 77 18.66 -18.84 -16.46
C GLN A 77 18.16 -17.44 -16.78
N ALA A 78 17.44 -17.30 -17.90
CA ALA A 78 16.85 -16.04 -18.31
C ALA A 78 15.91 -15.47 -17.25
N PHE A 79 15.00 -16.30 -16.74
CA PHE A 79 14.01 -15.91 -15.75
C PHE A 79 14.66 -15.42 -14.44
N VAL A 80 15.64 -16.16 -13.91
CA VAL A 80 16.37 -15.79 -12.69
C VAL A 80 17.12 -14.46 -12.87
N LEU A 81 17.78 -14.26 -14.03
CA LEU A 81 18.47 -13.01 -14.34
C LEU A 81 17.49 -11.83 -14.51
N ASP A 82 16.34 -12.07 -15.15
CA ASP A 82 15.30 -11.04 -15.30
C ASP A 82 14.74 -10.59 -13.94
N VAL A 83 14.45 -11.53 -13.01
CA VAL A 83 14.00 -11.20 -11.66
C VAL A 83 15.06 -10.42 -10.89
N ALA A 84 16.32 -10.85 -10.95
CA ALA A 84 17.42 -10.15 -10.28
C ALA A 84 17.60 -8.72 -10.83
N SER A 85 17.54 -8.54 -12.15
CA SER A 85 17.61 -7.24 -12.81
C SER A 85 16.48 -6.31 -12.37
N ASP A 86 15.24 -6.80 -12.37
CA ASP A 86 14.08 -6.01 -11.94
C ASP A 86 14.23 -5.53 -10.49
N TYR A 87 14.73 -6.40 -9.61
CA TYR A 87 14.90 -6.03 -8.20
C TYR A 87 16.06 -5.05 -7.99
N VAL A 88 17.19 -5.22 -8.68
CA VAL A 88 18.32 -4.27 -8.61
C VAL A 88 17.89 -2.89 -9.10
N ARG A 89 17.12 -2.83 -10.20
CA ARG A 89 16.53 -1.57 -10.69
C ARG A 89 15.57 -0.94 -9.70
N TYR A 90 14.73 -1.74 -9.06
CA TYR A 90 13.83 -1.25 -8.01
C TYR A 90 14.62 -0.62 -6.84
N LYS A 91 15.71 -1.25 -6.41
CA LYS A 91 16.59 -0.68 -5.37
C LYS A 91 17.24 0.63 -5.80
N ALA A 92 17.74 0.70 -7.03
CA ALA A 92 18.35 1.91 -7.58
C ALA A 92 17.41 3.13 -7.61
N GLU A 93 16.11 2.90 -7.77
CA GLU A 93 15.11 3.98 -7.78
C GLU A 93 14.75 4.48 -6.38
N ARG A 94 15.01 3.68 -5.36
CA ARG A 94 14.66 4.03 -3.96
C ARG A 94 15.83 4.62 -3.17
N ASP A 95 17.05 4.37 -3.61
CA ASP A 95 18.26 4.82 -2.92
C ASP A 95 19.18 5.55 -3.91
N GLU A 96 19.06 6.85 -3.93
CA GLU A 96 19.81 7.71 -4.87
C GLU A 96 21.32 7.61 -4.62
N ALA A 97 21.74 7.42 -3.37
CA ALA A 97 23.16 7.28 -3.01
C ALA A 97 23.79 6.01 -3.62
N GLN A 98 23.01 4.95 -3.78
CA GLN A 98 23.46 3.69 -4.36
C GLN A 98 23.12 3.53 -5.85
N ALA A 99 22.40 4.48 -6.44
CA ALA A 99 21.85 4.36 -7.79
C ALA A 99 22.93 4.12 -8.88
N ALA A 100 24.12 4.71 -8.75
CA ALA A 100 25.21 4.50 -9.71
C ALA A 100 25.74 3.07 -9.65
N THR A 101 26.06 2.58 -8.45
CA THR A 101 26.53 1.21 -8.22
C THR A 101 25.48 0.18 -8.66
N ALA A 102 24.21 0.42 -8.34
CA ALA A 102 23.11 -0.45 -8.75
C ALA A 102 22.92 -0.48 -10.27
N ARG A 103 23.15 0.64 -10.98
CA ARG A 103 23.13 0.66 -12.46
C ARG A 103 24.23 -0.18 -13.07
N ASP A 104 25.44 -0.10 -12.54
CA ASP A 104 26.57 -0.91 -13.02
C ASP A 104 26.35 -2.40 -12.72
N HIS A 105 25.84 -2.71 -11.54
CA HIS A 105 25.43 -4.04 -11.16
C HIS A 105 24.38 -4.61 -12.14
N ASN A 106 23.33 -3.84 -12.39
CA ASN A 106 22.28 -4.21 -13.33
C ASN A 106 22.82 -4.42 -14.75
N ARG A 107 23.77 -3.59 -15.20
CA ARG A 107 24.41 -3.74 -16.51
C ARG A 107 25.13 -5.08 -16.64
N GLN A 108 25.83 -5.53 -15.62
CA GLN A 108 26.51 -6.84 -15.61
C GLN A 108 25.50 -7.99 -15.72
N ILE A 109 24.39 -7.94 -14.96
CA ILE A 109 23.31 -8.94 -15.05
C ILE A 109 22.71 -8.96 -16.46
N LEU A 110 22.38 -7.78 -17.02
CA LEU A 110 21.82 -7.66 -18.37
C LEU A 110 22.78 -8.11 -19.46
N THR A 111 24.09 -7.93 -19.28
CA THR A 111 25.11 -8.47 -20.20
C THR A 111 25.07 -9.99 -20.21
N ALA A 112 25.05 -10.63 -19.03
CA ALA A 112 24.92 -12.09 -18.96
C ALA A 112 23.59 -12.56 -19.56
N ARG A 113 22.49 -11.84 -19.29
CA ARG A 113 21.16 -12.13 -19.82
C ARG A 113 21.11 -12.07 -21.36
N SER A 114 21.74 -11.08 -21.97
CA SER A 114 21.75 -10.87 -23.42
C SER A 114 22.46 -12.00 -24.18
N LEU A 115 23.44 -12.64 -23.56
CA LEU A 115 24.17 -13.78 -24.14
C LEU A 115 23.30 -15.03 -24.36
N LEU A 116 22.18 -15.14 -23.61
CA LEU A 116 21.28 -16.30 -23.72
C LEU A 116 20.46 -16.29 -25.03
N ARG A 117 20.30 -15.14 -25.67
CA ARG A 117 19.59 -14.95 -26.97
C ARG A 117 18.19 -15.58 -27.03
N ILE A 118 17.49 -15.63 -25.93
CA ILE A 118 16.09 -16.07 -25.85
C ILE A 118 15.22 -14.96 -25.29
N PRO A 119 13.93 -14.89 -25.67
CA PRO A 119 13.02 -13.89 -25.11
C PRO A 119 12.83 -14.09 -23.61
N SER A 120 12.47 -13.01 -22.93
CA SER A 120 11.99 -13.10 -21.55
C SER A 120 10.63 -13.77 -21.51
N GLU A 121 10.38 -14.55 -20.45
CA GLU A 121 9.05 -15.10 -20.19
C GLU A 121 8.10 -13.93 -19.88
N ASP A 122 7.02 -13.84 -20.67
CA ASP A 122 5.97 -12.85 -20.45
C ASP A 122 4.97 -13.42 -19.43
N LEU A 123 5.11 -12.99 -18.18
CA LEU A 123 4.14 -13.31 -17.15
C LEU A 123 2.94 -12.36 -17.29
N SER A 124 1.85 -12.89 -17.83
CA SER A 124 0.57 -12.18 -17.81
C SER A 124 0.15 -11.95 -16.36
N ILE A 125 0.23 -10.70 -15.92
CA ILE A 125 -0.34 -10.28 -14.64
C ILE A 125 -1.76 -9.81 -14.96
N ALA A 126 -2.73 -10.54 -14.43
CA ALA A 126 -4.12 -10.13 -14.56
C ALA A 126 -4.27 -8.69 -14.04
N PRO A 127 -4.89 -7.79 -14.81
CA PRO A 127 -5.20 -6.46 -14.30
C PRO A 127 -6.08 -6.60 -13.06
N PHE A 128 -6.01 -5.62 -12.16
CA PHE A 128 -6.94 -5.58 -11.03
C PHE A 128 -8.37 -5.73 -11.53
N ALA A 129 -9.18 -6.52 -10.80
CA ALA A 129 -10.59 -6.72 -11.13
C ALA A 129 -11.38 -5.40 -11.19
N MET A 130 -10.87 -4.36 -10.52
CA MET A 130 -11.41 -3.01 -10.51
C MET A 130 -10.26 -2.01 -10.59
N GLN A 131 -10.42 -0.99 -11.41
CA GLN A 131 -9.44 0.09 -11.54
C GLN A 131 -9.44 0.93 -10.24
N PRO A 132 -8.28 1.49 -9.82
CA PRO A 132 -8.17 2.27 -8.58
C PRO A 132 -9.20 3.38 -8.42
N GLU A 133 -9.49 4.09 -9.51
CA GLU A 133 -10.47 5.19 -9.51
C GLU A 133 -11.93 4.73 -9.44
N LEU A 134 -12.19 3.44 -9.65
CA LEU A 134 -13.52 2.84 -9.50
C LEU A 134 -13.74 2.21 -8.13
N GLY A 135 -12.73 2.20 -7.26
CA GLY A 135 -12.82 1.74 -5.89
C GLY A 135 -13.89 2.46 -5.07
N HIS A 136 -14.17 1.98 -3.87
CA HIS A 136 -15.17 2.60 -2.99
C HIS A 136 -14.82 4.07 -2.67
N LYS A 137 -15.84 4.87 -2.34
CA LYS A 137 -15.63 6.25 -1.91
C LYS A 137 -15.14 6.28 -0.46
N THR A 138 -14.33 7.28 -0.14
CA THR A 138 -13.65 7.39 1.14
C THR A 138 -14.38 8.25 2.16
N SER A 139 -15.21 9.21 1.72
CA SER A 139 -16.00 10.05 2.62
C SER A 139 -17.30 9.38 3.01
N ARG A 140 -17.68 9.50 4.28
CA ARG A 140 -18.94 8.90 4.82
C ARG A 140 -19.55 9.80 5.88
N ALA A 141 -20.86 9.93 5.82
CA ALA A 141 -21.69 10.40 6.93
C ALA A 141 -22.46 9.22 7.52
N SER A 142 -22.67 9.20 8.83
CA SER A 142 -23.40 8.14 9.53
C SER A 142 -24.30 8.74 10.62
N LEU A 143 -25.44 8.08 10.82
CA LEU A 143 -26.34 8.33 11.93
C LEU A 143 -26.46 7.03 12.71
N GLY A 144 -26.52 7.11 14.01
CA GLY A 144 -26.65 5.97 14.89
C GLY A 144 -27.39 6.29 16.17
N THR A 145 -27.90 5.27 16.83
CA THR A 145 -28.48 5.36 18.15
C THR A 145 -27.95 4.24 19.02
N GLY A 146 -27.95 4.42 20.32
CA GLY A 146 -27.49 3.39 21.24
C GLY A 146 -27.74 3.75 22.70
N TRP A 147 -27.17 2.94 23.59
CA TRP A 147 -27.20 3.15 25.05
C TRP A 147 -25.80 3.07 25.64
N ARG A 148 -25.55 3.91 26.62
CA ARG A 148 -24.34 3.88 27.42
C ARG A 148 -24.63 4.31 28.84
N ASN A 149 -24.30 3.49 29.83
CA ASN A 149 -24.54 3.76 31.26
C ASN A 149 -26.00 4.16 31.55
N ASP A 150 -26.95 3.36 31.05
CA ASP A 150 -28.44 3.56 31.18
C ASP A 150 -28.93 4.89 30.57
N ASP A 151 -28.16 5.52 29.71
CA ASP A 151 -28.55 6.70 28.95
C ASP A 151 -28.57 6.37 27.45
N SER A 152 -29.70 6.73 26.79
CA SER A 152 -29.79 6.60 25.34
C SER A 152 -29.08 7.78 24.65
N TYR A 153 -28.54 7.54 23.47
CA TYR A 153 -27.91 8.58 22.68
C TYR A 153 -28.24 8.46 21.19
N GLU A 154 -28.18 9.60 20.51
CA GLU A 154 -28.05 9.70 19.06
C GLU A 154 -26.60 10.08 18.72
N GLU A 155 -26.11 9.51 17.63
CA GLU A 155 -24.76 9.78 17.13
C GLU A 155 -24.80 10.28 15.68
N VAL A 156 -24.05 11.33 15.41
CA VAL A 156 -23.73 11.79 14.06
C VAL A 156 -22.24 11.62 13.85
N GLY A 157 -21.85 10.94 12.78
CA GLY A 157 -20.46 10.73 12.43
C GLY A 157 -20.16 11.23 11.02
N VAL A 158 -18.97 11.81 10.87
CA VAL A 158 -18.43 12.21 9.55
C VAL A 158 -17.00 11.72 9.45
N ARG A 159 -16.62 11.14 8.31
CA ARG A 159 -15.26 10.76 7.95
C ARG A 159 -14.92 11.40 6.61
N MET A 160 -13.74 12.02 6.52
CA MET A 160 -13.30 12.67 5.29
C MET A 160 -12.59 11.70 4.34
N ALA A 161 -11.61 10.96 4.85
CA ALA A 161 -10.90 9.93 4.10
C ALA A 161 -10.76 8.67 4.94
N TYR A 162 -11.14 7.53 4.35
CA TYR A 162 -11.13 6.25 5.05
C TYR A 162 -11.03 5.08 4.09
N HIS A 163 -10.15 4.16 4.42
CA HIS A 163 -10.07 2.82 3.89
C HIS A 163 -9.68 1.88 5.03
N ASP A 164 -10.45 0.85 5.24
CA ASP A 164 -10.29 -0.15 6.31
C ASP A 164 -9.75 -1.46 5.72
N LEU A 165 -9.07 -2.25 6.54
CA LEU A 165 -8.62 -3.59 6.15
C LEU A 165 -9.78 -4.53 5.76
N LEU A 166 -11.01 -4.22 6.17
CA LEU A 166 -12.22 -4.99 5.85
C LEU A 166 -12.99 -4.41 4.65
N ASP A 167 -12.60 -3.24 4.15
CA ASP A 167 -13.19 -2.68 2.95
C ASP A 167 -12.72 -3.46 1.69
N PRO A 168 -13.49 -3.43 0.60
CA PRO A 168 -13.05 -4.04 -0.64
C PRO A 168 -11.70 -3.47 -1.11
N GLU A 169 -10.71 -4.34 -1.28
CA GLU A 169 -9.35 -3.97 -1.70
C GLU A 169 -9.24 -3.33 -3.11
N PRO A 170 -10.12 -3.66 -4.10
CA PRO A 170 -9.96 -3.12 -5.44
C PRO A 170 -9.83 -1.60 -5.46
N GLY A 171 -8.71 -1.11 -6.00
CA GLY A 171 -8.39 0.30 -6.06
C GLY A 171 -7.57 0.86 -4.90
N TYR A 172 -7.27 0.06 -3.89
CA TYR A 172 -6.50 0.47 -2.72
C TYR A 172 -5.22 -0.37 -2.56
N THR A 173 -4.31 0.13 -1.74
CA THR A 173 -3.11 -0.62 -1.39
C THR A 173 -3.51 -1.79 -0.48
N PRO A 174 -3.21 -3.04 -0.85
CA PRO A 174 -3.46 -4.18 0.01
C PRO A 174 -2.79 -4.01 1.38
N ASP A 175 -3.39 -4.61 2.41
CA ASP A 175 -2.84 -4.64 3.78
C ASP A 175 -2.58 -3.25 4.39
N ALA A 176 -3.30 -2.25 3.94
CA ALA A 176 -3.20 -0.88 4.43
C ALA A 176 -4.55 -0.36 4.92
N GLN A 177 -4.52 0.38 6.03
CA GLN A 177 -5.66 1.14 6.52
C GLN A 177 -5.25 2.60 6.64
N ILE A 178 -6.15 3.49 6.26
CA ILE A 178 -5.98 4.92 6.45
C ILE A 178 -7.30 5.57 6.85
N GLU A 179 -7.28 6.32 7.95
CA GLU A 179 -8.37 7.18 8.39
C GLU A 179 -7.82 8.57 8.66
N VAL A 180 -8.39 9.56 8.01
CA VAL A 180 -7.99 10.97 8.16
C VAL A 180 -9.24 11.82 8.37
N GLY A 181 -9.23 12.60 9.43
CA GLY A 181 -10.27 13.58 9.70
C GLY A 181 -11.64 12.94 9.93
N SER A 182 -11.79 12.11 10.97
CA SER A 182 -13.11 11.66 11.40
C SER A 182 -13.53 12.31 12.71
N ILE A 183 -14.83 12.52 12.86
CA ILE A 183 -15.44 13.00 14.08
C ILE A 183 -16.80 12.32 14.30
N SER A 184 -17.08 11.91 15.53
CA SER A 184 -18.41 11.53 15.96
C SER A 184 -18.86 12.34 17.15
N VAL A 185 -20.10 12.77 17.10
CA VAL A 185 -20.76 13.57 18.13
C VAL A 185 -21.96 12.81 18.61
N ARG A 186 -22.11 12.70 19.94
CA ARG A 186 -23.26 12.08 20.59
C ARG A 186 -24.04 13.10 21.38
N HIS A 187 -25.37 13.00 21.30
CA HIS A 187 -26.31 13.61 22.21
C HIS A 187 -26.87 12.56 23.16
N TYR A 188 -26.68 12.72 24.44
CA TYR A 188 -27.18 11.82 25.49
C TYR A 188 -28.50 12.36 26.06
N ASN A 189 -29.57 11.62 25.86
CA ASN A 189 -30.95 12.11 26.09
C ASN A 189 -31.24 12.38 27.57
N ARG A 190 -30.85 11.46 28.47
CA ARG A 190 -31.13 11.60 29.92
C ARG A 190 -30.25 12.70 30.54
N ALA A 191 -28.99 12.80 30.12
CA ALA A 191 -28.09 13.81 30.63
C ALA A 191 -28.27 15.19 29.96
N ASP A 192 -29.03 15.27 28.87
CA ASP A 192 -29.16 16.44 27.98
C ASP A 192 -27.79 17.05 27.61
N GLN A 193 -26.89 16.20 27.16
CA GLN A 193 -25.51 16.58 26.87
C GLN A 193 -25.09 16.16 25.47
N THR A 194 -24.60 17.13 24.72
CA THR A 194 -23.96 16.88 23.42
C THR A 194 -22.44 17.00 23.55
N ARG A 195 -21.71 16.04 23.01
CA ARG A 195 -20.24 16.03 23.05
C ARG A 195 -19.61 15.30 21.89
N ILE A 196 -18.35 15.59 21.67
CA ILE A 196 -17.50 14.81 20.77
C ILE A 196 -17.16 13.49 21.47
N GLU A 197 -17.64 12.38 20.90
CA GLU A 197 -17.34 11.05 21.42
C GLU A 197 -15.98 10.54 20.93
N ARG A 198 -15.67 10.83 19.67
CA ARG A 198 -14.39 10.50 19.05
C ARG A 198 -14.02 11.57 18.02
N ALA A 199 -12.76 11.91 17.97
CA ALA A 199 -12.17 12.66 16.87
C ALA A 199 -10.83 12.00 16.50
N THR A 200 -10.69 11.55 15.26
CA THR A 200 -9.44 10.99 14.75
C THR A 200 -8.83 11.97 13.77
N LEU A 201 -7.64 12.46 14.08
CA LEU A 201 -6.89 13.29 13.16
C LEU A 201 -6.23 12.42 12.10
N LEU A 202 -5.57 11.33 12.54
CA LEU A 202 -4.88 10.38 11.69
C LEU A 202 -4.86 9.00 12.34
N ASN A 203 -5.22 7.97 11.59
CA ASN A 203 -5.02 6.58 11.98
C ASN A 203 -4.59 5.79 10.74
N VAL A 204 -3.32 5.41 10.71
CA VAL A 204 -2.72 4.68 9.58
C VAL A 204 -2.14 3.38 10.10
N LEU A 205 -2.41 2.32 9.37
CA LEU A 205 -1.76 1.02 9.52
C LEU A 205 -1.27 0.59 8.15
N SER A 206 -0.01 0.23 8.06
CA SER A 206 0.59 -0.34 6.86
C SER A 206 1.24 -1.66 7.23
N LEU A 207 0.66 -2.75 6.79
CA LEU A 207 1.23 -4.07 6.93
C LEU A 207 2.08 -4.34 5.69
N SER A 208 3.34 -4.66 5.93
CA SER A 208 4.30 -4.98 4.86
C SER A 208 4.81 -6.38 5.12
N PRO A 209 4.28 -7.40 4.40
CA PRO A 209 4.81 -8.75 4.53
C PRO A 209 6.30 -8.78 4.19
N ILE A 210 7.08 -9.30 5.13
CA ILE A 210 8.53 -9.48 4.95
C ILE A 210 8.76 -10.75 4.13
N ASP A 211 9.53 -10.60 3.09
CA ASP A 211 9.97 -11.72 2.27
C ASP A 211 11.48 -11.68 2.00
N SER A 212 12.01 -12.60 1.21
CA SER A 212 13.45 -12.70 0.96
C SER A 212 14.06 -11.49 0.23
N LEU A 213 13.25 -10.67 -0.42
CA LEU A 213 13.65 -9.47 -1.18
C LEU A 213 13.15 -8.17 -0.54
N PHE A 214 11.94 -8.19 0.02
CA PHE A 214 11.31 -7.01 0.59
C PHE A 214 11.29 -7.09 2.12
N HIS A 215 11.92 -6.13 2.79
CA HIS A 215 12.09 -6.09 4.23
C HIS A 215 11.54 -4.80 4.84
N ALA A 216 10.52 -4.19 4.19
CA ALA A 216 9.91 -3.00 4.74
C ALA A 216 9.19 -3.34 6.05
N PRO A 217 9.40 -2.57 7.13
CA PRO A 217 8.69 -2.81 8.38
C PRO A 217 7.20 -2.46 8.22
N SER A 218 6.36 -3.22 8.91
CA SER A 218 4.98 -2.82 9.17
C SER A 218 4.98 -1.71 10.21
N TRP A 219 4.06 -0.76 10.10
CA TRP A 219 3.98 0.35 11.05
C TRP A 219 2.55 0.81 11.26
N LYS A 220 2.33 1.42 12.41
CA LYS A 220 1.05 2.04 12.79
C LYS A 220 1.31 3.40 13.40
N LEU A 221 0.42 4.36 13.09
CA LEU A 221 0.34 5.66 13.76
C LEU A 221 -1.13 6.00 14.00
N ASN A 222 -1.45 6.37 15.23
CA ASN A 222 -2.80 6.86 15.58
C ASN A 222 -2.67 8.12 16.41
N VAL A 223 -3.41 9.16 15.99
CA VAL A 223 -3.55 10.45 16.70
C VAL A 223 -5.02 10.81 16.75
N GLY A 224 -5.55 10.96 17.94
CA GLY A 224 -6.97 11.28 18.10
C GLY A 224 -7.36 11.53 19.54
N MET A 225 -8.67 11.69 19.72
CA MET A 225 -9.31 11.89 21.02
C MET A 225 -10.54 10.98 21.10
N GLN A 226 -10.79 10.46 22.28
CA GLN A 226 -12.05 9.75 22.57
C GLN A 226 -12.56 10.08 23.98
N THR A 227 -13.86 10.04 24.14
CA THR A 227 -14.48 10.15 25.46
C THR A 227 -14.47 8.79 26.16
N ILE A 228 -13.90 8.73 27.34
CA ILE A 228 -13.81 7.53 28.18
C ILE A 228 -14.51 7.71 29.51
N SER A 229 -14.91 6.60 30.13
CA SER A 229 -15.36 6.55 31.53
C SER A 229 -14.33 5.73 32.32
N HIS A 230 -13.65 6.36 33.27
CA HIS A 230 -12.63 5.69 34.06
C HIS A 230 -12.46 6.35 35.44
N ARG A 231 -12.36 5.55 36.48
CA ARG A 231 -12.00 5.94 37.86
C ARG A 231 -12.71 7.20 38.37
N GLY A 232 -14.05 7.22 38.31
CA GLY A 232 -14.88 8.34 38.82
C GLY A 232 -15.08 9.50 37.86
N CYS A 233 -14.38 9.51 36.72
CA CYS A 233 -14.71 10.42 35.63
C CYS A 233 -15.57 9.69 34.58
N GLN A 234 -16.83 10.05 34.46
CA GLN A 234 -17.75 9.39 33.55
C GLN A 234 -17.60 9.84 32.09
N LEU A 235 -16.94 10.96 31.84
CA LEU A 235 -16.96 11.63 30.55
C LEU A 235 -15.67 12.45 30.31
N CYS A 236 -14.52 11.81 30.58
CA CYS A 236 -13.23 12.43 30.31
C CYS A 236 -12.83 12.33 28.84
N SER A 237 -12.33 13.41 28.30
CA SER A 237 -11.64 13.41 27.02
C SER A 237 -10.23 12.82 27.21
N ASN A 238 -9.92 11.78 26.48
CA ASN A 238 -8.62 11.14 26.45
C ASN A 238 -7.98 11.37 25.07
N TRP A 239 -6.89 12.09 25.05
CA TRP A 239 -6.07 12.20 23.86
C TRP A 239 -5.16 10.98 23.75
N ASN A 240 -5.14 10.38 22.58
CA ASN A 240 -4.25 9.27 22.30
C ASN A 240 -3.27 9.64 21.19
N PHE A 241 -2.03 9.35 21.46
CA PHE A 241 -0.96 9.35 20.47
C PHE A 241 -0.25 8.02 20.63
N ASN A 242 -0.40 7.16 19.66
CA ASN A 242 0.26 5.86 19.68
C ASN A 242 0.79 5.48 18.30
N GLY A 243 1.86 4.74 18.31
CA GLY A 243 2.51 4.23 17.12
C GLY A 243 3.27 2.95 17.43
N GLY A 244 3.64 2.25 16.40
CA GLY A 244 4.44 1.04 16.52
C GLY A 244 5.05 0.65 15.19
N ILE A 245 6.13 -0.11 15.28
CA ILE A 245 6.81 -0.74 14.15
C ILE A 245 6.88 -2.23 14.44
N GLY A 246 6.65 -3.05 13.44
CA GLY A 246 6.65 -4.50 13.57
C GLY A 246 7.00 -5.20 12.27
N ALA A 247 6.90 -6.51 12.31
CA ALA A 247 7.07 -7.39 11.16
C ALA A 247 5.74 -8.11 10.90
N ALA A 248 5.35 -8.21 9.64
CA ALA A 248 4.29 -9.09 9.18
C ALA A 248 4.93 -10.23 8.37
N ALA A 249 4.43 -11.46 8.56
CA ALA A 249 4.89 -12.66 7.85
C ALA A 249 3.72 -13.29 7.08
#